data_bc6f0c0d999c87f2ae81d030d0002516
#
_entry.id   bc6f0c0d999c87f2ae81d030d0002516
#
_cell.length_a   1.000
_cell.length_b   1.000
_cell.length_c   1.000
_cell.angle_alpha   90.00
_cell.angle_beta   90.00
_cell.angle_gamma   90.00
#
_symmetry.space_group_name_H-M   'P 1'
#
loop_
_entity.id
_entity.type
_entity.pdbx_description
1 polymer ?
#
loop_
_entity_poly.entity_id
_entity_poly.type
_entity_poly.pdbx_seq_one_letter_code
_entity_poly.pdbx_strand_id
1 'polypeptide(L)'
;PKLRQYIYESQTEIKRRFIHNQIGDVIEKQLHDKPADMDLYHRLIFHYMRGANKVKALDYSVKSLNRYLNYSHELFPILASGDEALFKDAYMSRKQTQAYLLEIENLLKEVRQKEGQTRDVIIGEIAFLHMKGRYLIREGSYEEGTKYISEMISKSIEINDDDYALEAYKQMIYYCIQISEADKMQEYIQLALDIAIRRNYHKETGIILRFKGLYYILKKEY
;
A
#
# COMPACT_ATOMS: atom_id res chain seq x y z
N PRO A 1 7.08 -19.13 32.20
CA PRO A 1 6.38 -17.89 31.82
C PRO A 1 6.61 -16.74 32.80
N LYS A 2 6.42 -16.93 34.11
CA LYS A 2 6.51 -15.87 35.12
C LYS A 2 7.91 -15.25 35.26
N LEU A 3 9.00 -16.06 35.24
CA LEU A 3 10.36 -15.56 35.34
C LEU A 3 10.74 -14.64 34.15
N ARG A 4 10.35 -15.04 32.93
CA ARG A 4 10.59 -14.24 31.70
C ARG A 4 9.87 -12.89 31.77
N GLN A 5 8.64 -12.89 32.25
CA GLN A 5 7.86 -11.67 32.43
C GLN A 5 8.49 -10.78 33.49
N TYR A 6 8.90 -11.32 34.63
CA TYR A 6 9.57 -10.58 35.69
C TYR A 6 10.88 -9.95 35.21
N ILE A 7 11.73 -10.70 34.49
CA ILE A 7 12.97 -10.17 33.90
C ILE A 7 12.67 -9.03 32.91
N TYR A 8 11.63 -9.17 32.10
CA TYR A 8 11.24 -8.15 31.14
C TYR A 8 10.73 -6.87 31.86
N GLU A 9 9.88 -7.04 32.85
CA GLU A 9 9.30 -5.92 33.62
C GLU A 9 10.34 -5.20 34.49
N SER A 10 11.40 -5.88 34.92
CA SER A 10 12.51 -5.28 35.68
C SER A 10 13.41 -4.40 34.81
N GLN A 11 13.34 -4.45 33.48
CA GLN A 11 14.13 -3.59 32.61
C GLN A 11 13.53 -2.16 32.56
N THR A 12 14.43 -1.17 32.42
CA THR A 12 14.00 0.22 32.16
C THR A 12 13.25 0.32 30.85
N GLU A 13 12.38 1.30 30.72
CA GLU A 13 11.61 1.53 29.48
C GLU A 13 12.52 1.74 28.27
N ILE A 14 13.61 2.48 28.42
CA ILE A 14 14.61 2.72 27.38
C ILE A 14 15.20 1.39 26.90
N LYS A 15 15.60 0.51 27.81
CA LYS A 15 16.17 -0.79 27.47
C LYS A 15 15.16 -1.70 26.79
N ARG A 16 13.91 -1.69 27.22
CA ARG A 16 12.82 -2.46 26.56
C ARG A 16 12.60 -1.96 25.13
N ARG A 17 12.52 -0.64 24.92
CA ARG A 17 12.40 -0.06 23.57
C ARG A 17 13.57 -0.44 22.66
N PHE A 18 14.79 -0.36 23.16
CA PHE A 18 15.99 -0.75 22.43
C PHE A 18 15.94 -2.24 22.01
N ILE A 19 15.64 -3.14 22.93
CA ILE A 19 15.52 -4.56 22.66
C ILE A 19 14.43 -4.84 21.60
N HIS A 20 13.28 -4.19 21.69
CA HIS A 20 12.23 -4.36 20.71
C HIS A 20 12.66 -3.91 19.30
N ASN A 21 13.31 -2.78 19.18
CA ASN A 21 13.86 -2.33 17.88
C ASN A 21 14.87 -3.32 17.32
N GLN A 22 15.82 -3.82 18.14
CA GLN A 22 16.76 -4.83 17.69
C GLN A 22 16.08 -6.13 17.21
N ILE A 23 15.06 -6.60 17.92
CA ILE A 23 14.29 -7.77 17.49
C ILE A 23 13.59 -7.47 16.16
N GLY A 24 12.99 -6.30 16.01
CA GLY A 24 12.42 -5.86 14.74
C GLY A 24 13.43 -5.89 13.61
N ASP A 25 14.61 -5.31 13.79
CA ASP A 25 15.66 -5.28 12.77
C ASP A 25 16.17 -6.68 12.39
N VAL A 26 16.18 -7.63 13.33
CA VAL A 26 16.53 -9.04 13.05
C VAL A 26 15.43 -9.73 12.24
N ILE A 27 14.17 -9.50 12.59
CA ILE A 27 13.01 -10.07 11.84
C ILE A 27 12.96 -9.47 10.42
N GLU A 28 13.20 -8.17 10.29
CA GLU A 28 13.22 -7.47 9.00
C GLU A 28 14.18 -8.11 7.99
N LYS A 29 15.35 -8.55 8.45
CA LYS A 29 16.35 -9.27 7.64
C LYS A 29 15.88 -10.66 7.15
N GLN A 30 14.81 -11.19 7.72
CA GLN A 30 14.22 -12.49 7.32
C GLN A 30 13.11 -12.35 6.27
N LEU A 31 12.79 -11.12 5.87
CA LEU A 31 11.80 -10.88 4.83
C LEU A 31 12.36 -11.28 3.45
N HIS A 32 11.54 -11.90 2.64
CA HIS A 32 11.88 -12.39 1.30
C HIS A 32 10.91 -11.89 0.23
N ASP A 33 10.05 -10.92 0.54
CA ASP A 33 8.97 -10.40 -0.30
C ASP A 33 8.01 -11.48 -0.80
N LYS A 34 7.83 -12.51 0.04
CA LYS A 34 6.94 -13.63 -0.23
C LYS A 34 5.63 -13.50 0.55
N PRO A 35 4.55 -14.15 0.06
CA PRO A 35 3.29 -14.23 0.80
C PRO A 35 3.44 -14.74 2.24
N ALA A 36 4.36 -15.67 2.47
CA ALA A 36 4.66 -16.23 3.79
C ALA A 36 5.18 -15.21 4.82
N ASP A 37 5.58 -14.00 4.38
CA ASP A 37 6.07 -12.96 5.28
C ASP A 37 4.96 -12.27 6.10
N MET A 38 3.68 -12.62 5.89
CA MET A 38 2.55 -12.03 6.62
C MET A 38 2.69 -12.13 8.14
N ASP A 39 3.06 -13.30 8.65
CA ASP A 39 3.28 -13.50 10.09
C ASP A 39 4.43 -12.63 10.61
N LEU A 40 5.45 -12.41 9.76
CA LEU A 40 6.57 -11.54 10.09
C LEU A 40 6.14 -10.08 10.16
N TYR A 41 5.23 -9.61 9.29
CA TYR A 41 4.71 -8.24 9.37
C TYR A 41 4.00 -7.96 10.69
N HIS A 42 3.16 -8.87 11.19
CA HIS A 42 2.51 -8.68 12.50
C HIS A 42 3.51 -8.62 13.65
N ARG A 43 4.55 -9.45 13.60
CA ARG A 43 5.62 -9.42 14.59
C ARG A 43 6.44 -8.12 14.49
N LEU A 44 6.72 -7.64 13.28
CA LEU A 44 7.41 -6.36 13.06
C LEU A 44 6.60 -5.19 13.60
N ILE A 45 5.30 -5.11 13.28
CA ILE A 45 4.39 -4.09 13.80
C ILE A 45 4.43 -4.11 15.34
N PHE A 46 4.28 -5.29 15.96
CA PHE A 46 4.33 -5.42 17.42
C PHE A 46 5.64 -4.91 18.00
N HIS A 47 6.78 -5.33 17.43
CA HIS A 47 8.08 -4.94 17.98
C HIS A 47 8.39 -3.47 17.75
N TYR A 48 8.12 -2.91 16.57
CA TYR A 48 8.35 -1.49 16.31
C TYR A 48 7.40 -0.58 17.10
N MET A 49 6.14 -0.96 17.33
CA MET A 49 5.24 -0.24 18.23
C MET A 49 5.80 -0.22 19.65
N ARG A 50 6.25 -1.36 20.18
CA ARG A 50 6.87 -1.47 21.51
C ARG A 50 8.24 -0.76 21.59
N GLY A 51 8.95 -0.70 20.48
CA GLY A 51 10.21 0.03 20.33
C GLY A 51 10.02 1.54 20.17
N ALA A 52 8.78 2.03 20.12
CA ALA A 52 8.42 3.42 19.78
C ALA A 52 8.92 3.89 18.39
N ASN A 53 9.26 2.95 17.48
CA ASN A 53 9.57 3.21 16.08
C ASN A 53 8.29 3.16 15.24
N LYS A 54 7.45 4.19 15.41
CA LYS A 54 6.12 4.23 14.79
C LYS A 54 6.17 4.38 13.27
N VAL A 55 7.24 4.94 12.71
CA VAL A 55 7.43 5.05 11.24
C VAL A 55 7.54 3.66 10.61
N LYS A 56 8.42 2.79 11.13
CA LYS A 56 8.52 1.41 10.67
C LYS A 56 7.24 0.60 10.95
N ALA A 57 6.60 0.82 12.10
CA ALA A 57 5.32 0.18 12.40
C ALA A 57 4.24 0.55 11.38
N LEU A 58 4.17 1.82 10.96
CA LEU A 58 3.27 2.31 9.93
C LEU A 58 3.55 1.64 8.57
N ASP A 59 4.80 1.58 8.14
CA ASP A 59 5.22 0.93 6.89
C ASP A 59 4.74 -0.53 6.84
N TYR A 60 5.03 -1.31 7.89
CA TYR A 60 4.59 -2.71 7.94
C TYR A 60 3.08 -2.88 8.11
N SER A 61 2.40 -1.93 8.75
CA SER A 61 0.92 -1.96 8.81
C SER A 61 0.30 -1.78 7.44
N VAL A 62 0.81 -0.85 6.62
CA VAL A 62 0.34 -0.64 5.25
C VAL A 62 0.69 -1.84 4.37
N LYS A 63 1.90 -2.40 4.48
CA LYS A 63 2.30 -3.63 3.77
C LYS A 63 1.40 -4.81 4.13
N SER A 64 1.09 -4.99 5.41
CA SER A 64 0.17 -6.02 5.89
C SER A 64 -1.24 -5.83 5.29
N LEU A 65 -1.78 -4.62 5.34
CA LEU A 65 -3.08 -4.30 4.75
C LEU A 65 -3.10 -4.58 3.25
N ASN A 66 -2.05 -4.19 2.51
CA ASN A 66 -1.95 -4.48 1.08
C ASN A 66 -2.03 -5.98 0.77
N ARG A 67 -1.38 -6.81 1.58
CA ARG A 67 -1.46 -8.28 1.43
C ARG A 67 -2.86 -8.81 1.70
N TYR A 68 -3.55 -8.32 2.73
CA TYR A 68 -4.94 -8.73 3.00
C TYR A 68 -5.91 -8.33 1.91
N LEU A 69 -5.75 -7.14 1.36
CA LEU A 69 -6.68 -6.63 0.36
C LEU A 69 -6.50 -7.28 -1.01
N ASN A 70 -5.33 -7.84 -1.30
CA ASN A 70 -4.97 -8.59 -2.52
C ASN A 70 -5.58 -8.03 -3.81
N TYR A 71 -5.27 -6.78 -4.11
CA TYR A 71 -5.87 -6.06 -5.24
C TYR A 71 -5.24 -6.36 -6.61
N SER A 72 -4.24 -7.20 -6.69
CA SER A 72 -3.41 -7.32 -7.88
C SER A 72 -4.12 -7.91 -9.10
N HIS A 73 -5.38 -8.41 -8.98
CA HIS A 73 -5.96 -9.28 -10.01
C HIS A 73 -7.39 -8.97 -10.44
N GLU A 74 -7.96 -7.84 -10.04
CA GLU A 74 -9.37 -7.58 -10.29
C GLU A 74 -9.76 -7.55 -11.76
N LEU A 75 -8.85 -7.14 -12.66
CA LEU A 75 -9.12 -7.05 -14.10
C LEU A 75 -8.36 -8.06 -14.95
N PHE A 76 -7.31 -8.69 -14.42
CA PHE A 76 -6.46 -9.59 -15.19
C PHE A 76 -5.94 -10.77 -14.34
N PRO A 77 -6.81 -11.72 -13.99
CA PRO A 77 -6.41 -12.88 -13.17
C PRO A 77 -5.32 -13.76 -13.83
N ILE A 78 -5.10 -13.61 -15.13
CA ILE A 78 -4.10 -14.38 -15.90
C ILE A 78 -2.65 -14.00 -15.52
N LEU A 79 -2.45 -12.87 -14.85
CA LEU A 79 -1.13 -12.43 -14.39
C LEU A 79 -0.82 -12.82 -12.95
N ALA A 80 -1.76 -13.52 -12.30
CA ALA A 80 -1.55 -14.07 -10.97
C ALA A 80 -0.45 -15.13 -11.02
N SER A 81 0.61 -14.91 -10.26
CA SER A 81 1.54 -15.99 -9.96
C SER A 81 0.79 -17.04 -9.11
N GLY A 82 0.99 -18.34 -9.39
CA GLY A 82 0.24 -19.46 -8.79
C GLY A 82 0.24 -19.61 -7.26
N ASP A 83 0.67 -18.58 -6.53
CA ASP A 83 0.70 -18.51 -5.07
C ASP A 83 -0.65 -18.10 -4.43
N GLU A 84 -1.70 -17.89 -5.24
CA GLU A 84 -3.04 -17.47 -4.74
C GLU A 84 -3.68 -18.50 -3.80
N ALA A 85 -3.31 -19.76 -3.90
CA ALA A 85 -3.83 -20.82 -3.00
C ALA A 85 -3.47 -20.59 -1.52
N LEU A 86 -2.37 -19.86 -1.26
CA LEU A 86 -1.90 -19.55 0.08
C LEU A 86 -2.70 -18.41 0.76
N PHE A 87 -3.51 -17.66 -0.01
CA PHE A 87 -4.25 -16.49 0.51
C PHE A 87 -5.70 -16.78 0.90
N LYS A 88 -6.22 -17.99 0.67
CA LYS A 88 -7.62 -18.32 1.01
C LYS A 88 -7.95 -18.14 2.49
N ASP A 89 -6.96 -18.25 3.36
CA ASP A 89 -7.15 -18.14 4.82
C ASP A 89 -6.90 -16.72 5.37
N ALA A 90 -6.48 -15.75 4.52
CA ALA A 90 -6.15 -14.39 4.92
C ALA A 90 -7.23 -13.36 4.55
N TYR A 91 -8.49 -13.78 4.41
CA TYR A 91 -9.60 -12.87 4.11
C TYR A 91 -9.93 -11.98 5.30
N MET A 92 -9.91 -10.67 5.07
CA MET A 92 -10.34 -9.67 6.04
C MET A 92 -11.77 -9.21 5.68
N SER A 93 -12.69 -9.35 6.62
CA SER A 93 -14.07 -8.88 6.44
C SER A 93 -14.10 -7.35 6.28
N ARG A 94 -15.16 -6.82 5.64
CA ARG A 94 -15.37 -5.37 5.49
C ARG A 94 -15.21 -4.61 6.82
N LYS A 95 -15.79 -5.11 7.90
CA LYS A 95 -15.69 -4.50 9.24
C LYS A 95 -14.26 -4.50 9.76
N GLN A 96 -13.53 -5.59 9.58
CA GLN A 96 -12.12 -5.69 9.98
C GLN A 96 -11.24 -4.76 9.15
N THR A 97 -11.47 -4.68 7.83
CA THR A 97 -10.74 -3.77 6.95
C THR A 97 -10.94 -2.31 7.35
N GLN A 98 -12.18 -1.92 7.62
CA GLN A 98 -12.50 -0.56 8.07
C GLN A 98 -11.84 -0.22 9.42
N ALA A 99 -11.88 -1.16 10.37
CA ALA A 99 -11.21 -0.99 11.67
C ALA A 99 -9.69 -0.84 11.49
N TYR A 100 -9.08 -1.67 10.66
CA TYR A 100 -7.65 -1.63 10.41
C TYR A 100 -7.21 -0.36 9.66
N LEU A 101 -8.00 0.10 8.68
CA LEU A 101 -7.78 1.40 8.03
C LEU A 101 -7.81 2.55 9.05
N LEU A 102 -8.73 2.53 10.00
CA LEU A 102 -8.82 3.54 11.05
C LEU A 102 -7.60 3.48 11.99
N GLU A 103 -7.14 2.30 12.36
CA GLU A 103 -5.93 2.13 13.18
C GLU A 103 -4.69 2.71 12.48
N ILE A 104 -4.51 2.42 11.18
CA ILE A 104 -3.40 2.95 10.38
C ILE A 104 -3.50 4.48 10.26
N GLU A 105 -4.71 5.00 10.03
CA GLU A 105 -4.93 6.45 9.94
C GLU A 105 -4.57 7.17 11.26
N ASN A 106 -4.93 6.60 12.38
CA ASN A 106 -4.57 7.14 13.69
C ASN A 106 -3.05 7.07 13.93
N LEU A 107 -2.42 5.94 13.58
CA LEU A 107 -0.96 5.80 13.67
C LEU A 107 -0.24 6.82 12.79
N LEU A 108 -0.73 7.05 11.56
CA LEU A 108 -0.19 8.07 10.65
C LEU A 108 -0.29 9.47 11.26
N LYS A 109 -1.44 9.83 11.86
CA LYS A 109 -1.62 11.13 12.55
C LYS A 109 -0.61 11.30 13.69
N GLU A 110 -0.40 10.26 14.50
CA GLU A 110 0.58 10.28 15.59
C GLU A 110 2.01 10.43 15.07
N VAL A 111 2.36 9.70 14.00
CA VAL A 111 3.68 9.77 13.38
C VAL A 111 3.94 11.18 12.83
N ARG A 112 2.98 11.75 12.12
CA ARG A 112 3.09 13.13 11.59
C ARG A 112 3.27 14.18 12.68
N GLN A 113 2.56 14.04 13.80
CA GLN A 113 2.69 14.98 14.90
C GLN A 113 4.07 14.92 15.57
N LYS A 114 4.67 13.73 15.63
CA LYS A 114 5.94 13.50 16.31
C LYS A 114 7.16 13.75 15.44
N GLU A 115 7.15 13.21 14.23
CA GLU A 115 8.30 13.17 13.32
C GLU A 115 8.24 14.29 12.24
N GLY A 116 7.11 15.01 12.16
CA GLY A 116 6.87 16.00 11.10
C GLY A 116 6.64 15.36 9.73
N GLN A 117 6.87 16.12 8.67
CA GLN A 117 6.73 15.68 7.28
C GLN A 117 8.08 15.23 6.69
N THR A 118 8.70 14.25 7.32
CA THR A 118 9.89 13.62 6.73
C THR A 118 9.53 12.82 5.49
N ARG A 119 10.50 12.54 4.60
CA ARG A 119 10.27 11.73 3.40
C ARG A 119 9.64 10.38 3.72
N ASP A 120 10.09 9.69 4.77
CA ASP A 120 9.57 8.39 5.17
C ASP A 120 8.11 8.47 5.63
N VAL A 121 7.74 9.54 6.34
CA VAL A 121 6.36 9.80 6.75
C VAL A 121 5.46 10.05 5.54
N ILE A 122 5.94 10.85 4.56
CA ILE A 122 5.20 11.11 3.32
C ILE A 122 5.02 9.81 2.52
N ILE A 123 6.04 8.97 2.40
CA ILE A 123 5.95 7.64 1.76
C ILE A 123 4.90 6.77 2.45
N GLY A 124 4.90 6.71 3.78
CA GLY A 124 3.89 5.97 4.53
C GLY A 124 2.47 6.51 4.30
N GLU A 125 2.32 7.84 4.19
CA GLU A 125 1.05 8.48 3.86
C GLU A 125 0.58 8.14 2.44
N ILE A 126 1.46 8.24 1.44
CA ILE A 126 1.18 7.86 0.05
C ILE A 126 0.69 6.41 -0.04
N ALA A 127 1.39 5.50 0.63
CA ALA A 127 1.02 4.09 0.66
C ALA A 127 -0.35 3.86 1.34
N PHE A 128 -0.65 4.59 2.42
CA PHE A 128 -1.96 4.57 3.07
C PHE A 128 -3.06 5.12 2.16
N LEU A 129 -2.85 6.27 1.52
CA LEU A 129 -3.80 6.89 0.57
C LEU A 129 -4.13 5.93 -0.57
N HIS A 130 -3.12 5.22 -1.10
CA HIS A 130 -3.30 4.19 -2.10
C HIS A 130 -4.25 3.09 -1.62
N MET A 131 -3.96 2.49 -0.45
CA MET A 131 -4.78 1.39 0.08
C MET A 131 -6.21 1.84 0.37
N LYS A 132 -6.38 3.00 0.98
CA LYS A 132 -7.70 3.55 1.33
C LYS A 132 -8.49 3.92 0.09
N GLY A 133 -7.86 4.59 -0.88
CA GLY A 133 -8.52 4.99 -2.13
C GLY A 133 -8.99 3.78 -2.95
N ARG A 134 -8.13 2.78 -3.13
CA ARG A 134 -8.48 1.52 -3.81
C ARG A 134 -9.62 0.79 -3.13
N TYR A 135 -9.56 0.65 -1.80
CA TYR A 135 -10.62 0.01 -1.04
C TYR A 135 -11.97 0.71 -1.25
N LEU A 136 -12.01 2.04 -1.17
CA LEU A 136 -13.23 2.82 -1.36
C LEU A 136 -13.78 2.72 -2.80
N ILE A 137 -12.92 2.78 -3.81
CA ILE A 137 -13.32 2.58 -5.21
C ILE A 137 -13.95 1.19 -5.38
N ARG A 138 -13.34 0.16 -4.83
CA ARG A 138 -13.86 -1.22 -4.87
C ARG A 138 -15.22 -1.36 -4.18
N GLU A 139 -15.41 -0.67 -3.07
CA GLU A 139 -16.69 -0.66 -2.32
C GLU A 139 -17.77 0.20 -2.99
N GLY A 140 -17.47 0.85 -4.13
CA GLY A 140 -18.40 1.73 -4.86
C GLY A 140 -18.45 3.16 -4.34
N SER A 141 -17.64 3.53 -3.34
CA SER A 141 -17.50 4.90 -2.83
C SER A 141 -16.55 5.71 -3.73
N TYR A 142 -16.93 5.87 -5.00
CA TYR A 142 -16.07 6.39 -6.05
C TYR A 142 -15.55 7.81 -5.79
N GLU A 143 -16.43 8.72 -5.38
CA GLU A 143 -16.06 10.12 -5.13
C GLU A 143 -14.99 10.22 -4.03
N GLU A 144 -15.19 9.53 -2.92
CA GLU A 144 -14.23 9.54 -1.82
C GLU A 144 -12.93 8.81 -2.22
N GLY A 145 -13.04 7.64 -2.86
CA GLY A 145 -11.89 6.85 -3.26
C GLY A 145 -10.98 7.57 -4.25
N THR A 146 -11.54 8.21 -5.28
CA THR A 146 -10.77 8.98 -6.26
C THR A 146 -10.11 10.21 -5.65
N LYS A 147 -10.71 10.83 -4.62
CA LYS A 147 -10.10 11.92 -3.87
C LYS A 147 -8.80 11.49 -3.18
N TYR A 148 -8.80 10.30 -2.53
CA TYR A 148 -7.57 9.74 -1.93
C TYR A 148 -6.49 9.44 -2.97
N ILE A 149 -6.87 8.89 -4.13
CA ILE A 149 -5.90 8.62 -5.21
C ILE A 149 -5.36 9.93 -5.80
N SER A 150 -6.19 10.96 -5.96
CA SER A 150 -5.74 12.28 -6.42
C SER A 150 -4.76 12.93 -5.43
N GLU A 151 -4.99 12.79 -4.13
CA GLU A 151 -4.06 13.25 -3.11
C GLU A 151 -2.73 12.46 -3.16
N MET A 152 -2.80 11.14 -3.39
CA MET A 152 -1.63 10.31 -3.64
C MET A 152 -0.80 10.82 -4.83
N ILE A 153 -1.44 11.15 -5.96
CA ILE A 153 -0.77 11.72 -7.14
C ILE A 153 -0.04 13.00 -6.75
N SER A 154 -0.73 13.93 -6.09
CA SER A 154 -0.15 15.22 -5.71
C SER A 154 1.09 15.06 -4.82
N LYS A 155 1.02 14.19 -3.81
CA LYS A 155 2.15 13.93 -2.91
C LYS A 155 3.30 13.20 -3.60
N SER A 156 3.01 12.27 -4.51
CA SER A 156 4.04 11.55 -5.27
C SER A 156 4.83 12.51 -6.18
N ILE A 157 4.14 13.46 -6.80
CA ILE A 157 4.78 14.52 -7.60
C ILE A 157 5.62 15.44 -6.71
N GLU A 158 5.12 15.84 -5.54
CA GLU A 158 5.83 16.72 -4.59
C GLU A 158 7.18 16.12 -4.16
N ILE A 159 7.23 14.81 -3.91
CA ILE A 159 8.48 14.13 -3.52
C ILE A 159 9.30 13.61 -4.71
N ASN A 160 8.85 13.88 -5.96
CA ASN A 160 9.46 13.38 -7.20
C ASN A 160 9.59 11.86 -7.23
N ASP A 161 8.53 11.15 -6.83
CA ASP A 161 8.49 9.69 -6.84
C ASP A 161 7.63 9.19 -8.00
N ASP A 162 8.29 8.81 -9.10
CA ASP A 162 7.65 8.34 -10.33
C ASP A 162 6.93 6.98 -10.13
N ASP A 163 7.40 6.13 -9.20
CA ASP A 163 6.83 4.81 -8.99
C ASP A 163 5.44 4.91 -8.35
N TYR A 164 5.32 5.74 -7.31
CA TYR A 164 4.03 5.99 -6.69
C TYR A 164 3.08 6.77 -7.61
N ALA A 165 3.58 7.73 -8.38
CA ALA A 165 2.76 8.46 -9.34
C ALA A 165 2.21 7.53 -10.43
N LEU A 166 3.06 6.65 -10.97
CA LEU A 166 2.67 5.65 -11.96
C LEU A 166 1.58 4.70 -11.42
N GLU A 167 1.76 4.23 -10.18
CA GLU A 167 0.78 3.34 -9.54
C GLU A 167 -0.57 4.04 -9.34
N ALA A 168 -0.54 5.32 -8.93
CA ALA A 168 -1.75 6.12 -8.78
C ALA A 168 -2.48 6.35 -10.12
N TYR A 169 -1.74 6.65 -11.20
CA TYR A 169 -2.34 6.78 -12.54
C TYR A 169 -2.96 5.46 -13.01
N LYS A 170 -2.31 4.32 -12.81
CA LYS A 170 -2.89 3.00 -13.12
C LYS A 170 -4.19 2.78 -12.34
N GLN A 171 -4.24 3.16 -11.07
CA GLN A 171 -5.47 3.05 -10.27
C GLN A 171 -6.60 3.93 -10.82
N MET A 172 -6.30 5.14 -11.29
CA MET A 172 -7.29 5.99 -11.95
C MET A 172 -7.75 5.42 -13.30
N ILE A 173 -6.87 4.77 -14.06
CA ILE A 173 -7.25 4.05 -15.28
C ILE A 173 -8.23 2.92 -14.94
N TYR A 174 -7.96 2.11 -13.92
CA TYR A 174 -8.89 1.06 -13.47
C TYR A 174 -10.26 1.62 -13.08
N TYR A 175 -10.27 2.73 -12.36
CA TYR A 175 -11.52 3.42 -12.02
C TYR A 175 -12.28 3.87 -13.28
N CYS A 176 -11.61 4.49 -14.24
CA CYS A 176 -12.23 4.93 -15.50
C CYS A 176 -12.81 3.75 -16.30
N ILE A 177 -12.16 2.59 -16.27
CA ILE A 177 -12.69 1.37 -16.91
C ILE A 177 -13.99 0.92 -16.21
N GLN A 178 -14.02 0.92 -14.87
CA GLN A 178 -15.20 0.49 -14.11
C GLN A 178 -16.43 1.36 -14.38
N ILE A 179 -16.24 2.67 -14.59
CA ILE A 179 -17.33 3.61 -14.87
C ILE A 179 -17.51 3.91 -16.35
N SER A 180 -16.74 3.27 -17.23
CA SER A 180 -16.76 3.47 -18.70
C SER A 180 -16.46 4.91 -19.13
N GLU A 181 -15.58 5.62 -18.42
CA GLU A 181 -15.22 7.02 -18.66
C GLU A 181 -13.94 7.09 -19.52
N ALA A 182 -14.13 7.02 -20.86
CA ALA A 182 -13.01 6.90 -21.79
C ALA A 182 -12.13 8.16 -21.86
N ASP A 183 -12.70 9.37 -21.81
CA ASP A 183 -11.93 10.59 -22.00
C ASP A 183 -10.92 10.82 -20.86
N LYS A 184 -11.34 10.68 -19.61
CA LYS A 184 -10.43 10.72 -18.45
C LYS A 184 -9.43 9.58 -18.46
N MET A 185 -9.83 8.39 -18.93
CA MET A 185 -8.92 7.26 -19.07
C MET A 185 -7.73 7.58 -19.97
N GLN A 186 -7.97 8.27 -21.09
CA GLN A 186 -6.92 8.68 -22.02
C GLN A 186 -5.87 9.59 -21.39
N GLU A 187 -6.31 10.56 -20.59
CA GLU A 187 -5.40 11.47 -19.86
C GLU A 187 -4.46 10.69 -18.93
N TYR A 188 -5.00 9.78 -18.11
CA TYR A 188 -4.19 8.97 -17.20
C TYR A 188 -3.28 7.98 -17.92
N ILE A 189 -3.72 7.41 -19.07
CA ILE A 189 -2.89 6.56 -19.91
C ILE A 189 -1.67 7.34 -20.40
N GLN A 190 -1.85 8.58 -20.87
CA GLN A 190 -0.74 9.40 -21.36
C GLN A 190 0.27 9.70 -20.25
N LEU A 191 -0.20 10.16 -19.08
CA LEU A 191 0.65 10.44 -17.92
C LEU A 191 1.43 9.20 -17.45
N ALA A 192 0.78 8.05 -17.43
CA ALA A 192 1.41 6.80 -17.06
C ALA A 192 2.47 6.35 -18.08
N LEU A 193 2.18 6.47 -19.40
CA LEU A 193 3.13 6.16 -20.47
C LEU A 193 4.37 7.04 -20.40
N ASP A 194 4.20 8.33 -20.17
CA ASP A 194 5.32 9.28 -20.09
C ASP A 194 6.31 8.89 -18.98
N ILE A 195 5.81 8.46 -17.83
CA ILE A 195 6.66 7.94 -16.76
C ILE A 195 7.30 6.61 -17.18
N ALA A 196 6.51 5.64 -17.64
CA ALA A 196 6.99 4.29 -17.93
C ALA A 196 8.08 4.30 -19.04
N ILE A 197 7.93 5.14 -20.06
CA ILE A 197 8.91 5.31 -21.15
C ILE A 197 10.17 6.01 -20.61
N ARG A 198 10.03 7.12 -19.91
CA ARG A 198 11.15 7.88 -19.32
C ARG A 198 12.01 7.01 -18.40
N ARG A 199 11.37 6.13 -17.62
CA ARG A 199 12.03 5.22 -16.66
C ARG A 199 12.48 3.88 -17.26
N ASN A 200 12.21 3.64 -18.55
CA ASN A 200 12.46 2.36 -19.24
C ASN A 200 11.75 1.16 -18.56
N TYR A 201 10.55 1.34 -18.07
CA TYR A 201 9.73 0.31 -17.43
C TYR A 201 8.99 -0.50 -18.50
N HIS A 202 9.66 -1.43 -19.18
CA HIS A 202 9.11 -2.18 -20.30
C HIS A 202 7.83 -2.97 -19.96
N LYS A 203 7.79 -3.60 -18.79
CA LYS A 203 6.59 -4.33 -18.33
C LYS A 203 5.41 -3.38 -18.14
N GLU A 204 5.61 -2.27 -17.46
CA GLU A 204 4.56 -1.28 -17.21
C GLU A 204 4.10 -0.63 -18.51
N THR A 205 5.02 -0.31 -19.41
CA THR A 205 4.68 0.18 -20.76
C THR A 205 3.76 -0.78 -21.49
N GLY A 206 4.06 -2.09 -21.46
CA GLY A 206 3.19 -3.11 -22.05
C GLY A 206 1.79 -3.17 -21.43
N ILE A 207 1.69 -3.05 -20.10
CA ILE A 207 0.42 -3.02 -19.37
C ILE A 207 -0.39 -1.78 -19.79
N ILE A 208 0.24 -0.60 -19.83
CA ILE A 208 -0.45 0.66 -20.17
C ILE A 208 -0.89 0.68 -21.62
N LEU A 209 -0.10 0.12 -22.56
CA LEU A 209 -0.51 -0.04 -23.95
C LEU A 209 -1.75 -0.95 -24.11
N ARG A 210 -1.92 -1.95 -23.26
CA ARG A 210 -3.16 -2.75 -23.20
C ARG A 210 -4.36 -1.90 -22.74
N PHE A 211 -4.17 -1.02 -21.76
CA PHE A 211 -5.22 -0.06 -21.39
C PHE A 211 -5.57 0.89 -22.52
N LYS A 212 -4.57 1.30 -23.32
CA LYS A 212 -4.83 2.08 -24.54
C LYS A 212 -5.68 1.32 -25.56
N GLY A 213 -5.46 0.01 -25.71
CA GLY A 213 -6.35 -0.85 -26.50
C GLY A 213 -7.78 -0.88 -25.97
N LEU A 214 -7.96 -1.02 -24.64
CA LEU A 214 -9.29 -0.95 -24.01
C LEU A 214 -9.97 0.42 -24.18
N TYR A 215 -9.19 1.52 -24.14
CA TYR A 215 -9.71 2.85 -24.44
C TYR A 215 -10.37 2.91 -25.83
N TYR A 216 -9.70 2.40 -26.88
CA TYR A 216 -10.28 2.39 -28.23
C TYR A 216 -11.55 1.54 -28.31
N ILE A 217 -11.61 0.42 -27.57
CA ILE A 217 -12.82 -0.40 -27.48
C ILE A 217 -13.97 0.39 -26.82
N LEU A 218 -13.71 1.12 -25.74
CA LEU A 218 -14.72 1.95 -25.06
C LEU A 218 -15.21 3.10 -25.96
N LYS A 219 -14.33 3.69 -26.75
CA LYS A 219 -14.68 4.73 -27.74
C LYS A 219 -15.36 4.19 -28.98
N LYS A 220 -15.40 2.86 -29.18
CA LYS A 220 -15.87 2.20 -30.42
C LYS A 220 -15.09 2.63 -31.67
N GLU A 221 -13.83 3.00 -31.49
CA GLU A 221 -12.89 3.33 -32.55
C GLU A 221 -12.03 2.08 -32.83
N TYR A 222 -12.42 1.30 -33.86
CA TYR A 222 -11.74 0.07 -34.26
C TYR A 222 -10.85 0.31 -35.47
#